data_c98f4d48ed0d103d64b21ab940522475
#
_entry.id   c98f4d48ed0d103d64b21ab940522475
#
_cell.length_a   1.000
_cell.length_b   1.000
_cell.length_c   1.000
_cell.angle_alpha   90.00
_cell.angle_beta   90.00
_cell.angle_gamma   90.00
#
_symmetry.space_group_name_H-M   'P 1'
#
loop_
_entity.id
_entity.type
_entity.pdbx_description
1 polymer ?
#
loop_
_entity_poly.entity_id
_entity_poly.type
_entity_poly.pdbx_seq_one_letter_code
_entity_poly.pdbx_strand_id
1 'polypeptide(L)'
;MVSIQRRKTPVVCIGNLALGHDYPIRIQSMTDTPTANVEATLTQTRELIAAGSELVRWTINDHEAAQGAAQAITRLRGEGITTPIIGDFHFNGHTLLSKNPKTAKLLDKYRINPGNVGKGQMHDDNFSQIVKIAVENGKAVRIGVNWGSLDQELLTELMDRNAKSSDPKDFLDVTREAMVQSALQSAQYALKLGLPQEKLILSVKMSGLQDMVAVYQKLAQSCDFALHLGLTEAGSDIKGAVSSSAALSILLQQGIGDTIRVSLTPQPGVPRSKEVEVCKELLQSMGFRYFAPSVTSCPGCGRTSSNYFQYLAQDINNHIKLRMPLWQKQYPGIQEMKIAVMGCVVNGPGESRHADIGISLPGESENPIAPVYMDGKQHKTLKGDHIKEEFIEILENYIKQRYSNEVI
;
A
#
# COMPACT_ATOMS: atom_id res chain seq x y z
N MET A 1 -12.78 18.20 5.82
CA MET A 1 -12.44 16.75 5.82
C MET A 1 -12.60 16.25 7.25
N VAL A 2 -13.19 15.08 7.45
CA VAL A 2 -13.20 14.43 8.77
C VAL A 2 -11.77 13.96 9.02
N SER A 3 -11.10 14.52 10.01
CA SER A 3 -9.74 14.10 10.35
C SER A 3 -9.81 12.74 11.04
N ILE A 4 -9.25 11.71 10.42
CA ILE A 4 -9.15 10.38 11.02
C ILE A 4 -7.98 10.41 11.99
N GLN A 5 -8.27 10.24 13.29
CA GLN A 5 -7.24 10.14 14.31
C GLN A 5 -6.55 8.78 14.22
N ARG A 6 -5.27 8.76 13.87
CA ARG A 6 -4.49 7.54 13.81
C ARG A 6 -4.09 7.04 15.19
N ARG A 7 -4.08 5.73 15.37
CA ARG A 7 -3.60 5.06 16.58
C ARG A 7 -2.14 5.45 16.84
N LYS A 8 -1.81 5.82 18.07
CA LYS A 8 -0.42 6.14 18.44
C LYS A 8 0.45 4.88 18.34
N THR A 9 1.51 4.97 17.55
CA THR A 9 2.49 3.90 17.35
C THR A 9 3.90 4.49 17.40
N PRO A 10 4.92 3.71 17.86
CA PRO A 10 6.30 4.13 17.79
C PRO A 10 6.75 4.42 16.35
N VAL A 11 7.71 5.30 16.21
CA VAL A 11 8.37 5.54 14.93
C VAL A 11 9.32 4.40 14.65
N VAL A 12 9.12 3.71 13.53
CA VAL A 12 10.01 2.64 13.05
C VAL A 12 10.77 3.14 11.83
N CYS A 13 12.09 3.15 11.90
CA CYS A 13 12.96 3.49 10.77
C CYS A 13 13.43 2.22 10.05
N ILE A 14 13.22 2.18 8.73
CA ILE A 14 13.65 1.11 7.82
C ILE A 14 14.54 1.73 6.75
N GLY A 15 15.85 1.55 6.87
CA GLY A 15 16.78 2.34 6.07
C GLY A 15 16.58 3.83 6.32
N ASN A 16 16.32 4.58 5.27
CA ASN A 16 16.03 6.03 5.30
C ASN A 16 14.53 6.36 5.41
N LEU A 17 13.66 5.35 5.50
CA LEU A 17 12.20 5.53 5.56
C LEU A 17 11.69 5.39 6.99
N ALA A 18 10.97 6.40 7.48
CA ALA A 18 10.24 6.34 8.74
C ALA A 18 8.75 6.02 8.52
N LEU A 19 8.18 5.27 9.45
CA LEU A 19 6.75 4.97 9.54
C LEU A 19 6.29 5.02 10.99
N GLY A 20 4.99 5.10 11.22
CA GLY A 20 4.35 5.27 12.52
C GLY A 20 3.22 6.29 12.42
N HIS A 21 2.59 6.62 13.55
CA HIS A 21 1.39 7.48 13.53
C HIS A 21 1.64 8.90 13.00
N ASP A 22 2.84 9.46 13.18
CA ASP A 22 3.21 10.82 12.72
C ASP A 22 3.67 10.85 11.26
N TYR A 23 3.79 9.68 10.62
CA TYR A 23 4.27 9.57 9.24
C TYR A 23 3.16 9.09 8.31
N PRO A 24 3.23 9.41 7.01
CA PRO A 24 2.27 8.91 6.04
C PRO A 24 2.20 7.37 6.04
N ILE A 25 1.01 6.82 5.80
CA ILE A 25 0.81 5.38 5.62
C ILE A 25 1.66 4.94 4.43
N ARG A 26 2.57 3.97 4.63
CA ARG A 26 3.55 3.57 3.62
C ARG A 26 3.04 2.43 2.75
N ILE A 27 3.33 2.52 1.45
CA ILE A 27 2.98 1.48 0.47
C ILE A 27 4.15 0.51 0.34
N GLN A 28 3.89 -0.77 0.61
CA GLN A 28 4.82 -1.86 0.40
C GLN A 28 4.35 -2.76 -0.73
N SER A 29 5.27 -3.20 -1.58
CA SER A 29 5.03 -4.22 -2.60
C SER A 29 5.98 -5.42 -2.41
N MET A 30 5.89 -6.38 -3.33
CA MET A 30 6.74 -7.56 -3.33
C MET A 30 6.98 -8.03 -4.78
N THR A 31 8.21 -8.42 -5.07
CA THR A 31 8.52 -9.10 -6.34
C THR A 31 7.96 -10.53 -6.34
N ASP A 32 7.70 -11.05 -7.53
CA ASP A 32 7.39 -12.48 -7.77
C ASP A 32 8.49 -13.19 -8.57
N THR A 33 9.57 -12.47 -8.89
CA THR A 33 10.75 -13.04 -9.53
C THR A 33 11.56 -13.88 -8.53
N PRO A 34 12.21 -14.98 -8.97
CA PRO A 34 13.22 -15.64 -8.17
C PRO A 34 14.36 -14.66 -7.84
N THR A 35 14.65 -14.44 -6.56
CA THR A 35 15.65 -13.43 -6.14
C THR A 35 17.07 -13.81 -6.58
N ALA A 36 17.35 -15.09 -6.84
CA ALA A 36 18.57 -15.55 -7.47
C ALA A 36 18.75 -15.01 -8.90
N ASN A 37 17.66 -14.70 -9.61
CA ASN A 37 17.73 -14.01 -10.89
C ASN A 37 17.81 -12.49 -10.67
N VAL A 38 19.04 -12.01 -10.56
CA VAL A 38 19.36 -10.61 -10.24
C VAL A 38 18.73 -9.62 -11.24
N GLU A 39 18.84 -9.90 -12.55
CA GLU A 39 18.31 -8.97 -13.58
C GLU A 39 16.79 -8.85 -13.53
N ALA A 40 16.07 -9.97 -13.43
CA ALA A 40 14.63 -9.97 -13.33
C ALA A 40 14.16 -9.26 -12.05
N THR A 41 14.82 -9.52 -10.92
CA THR A 41 14.51 -8.91 -9.63
C THR A 41 14.75 -7.39 -9.65
N LEU A 42 15.85 -6.94 -10.25
CA LEU A 42 16.14 -5.52 -10.42
C LEU A 42 15.11 -4.83 -11.31
N THR A 43 14.79 -5.42 -12.46
CA THR A 43 13.80 -4.87 -13.39
C THR A 43 12.46 -4.67 -12.70
N GLN A 44 11.92 -5.72 -12.08
CA GLN A 44 10.63 -5.64 -11.40
C GLN A 44 10.67 -4.70 -10.19
N THR A 45 11.79 -4.65 -9.46
CA THR A 45 11.95 -3.71 -8.34
C THR A 45 11.88 -2.26 -8.81
N ARG A 46 12.56 -1.91 -9.92
CA ARG A 46 12.48 -0.56 -10.50
C ARG A 46 11.06 -0.22 -10.97
N GLU A 47 10.35 -1.17 -11.58
CA GLU A 47 8.95 -0.99 -11.97
C GLU A 47 8.05 -0.70 -10.76
N LEU A 48 8.21 -1.45 -9.67
CA LEU A 48 7.46 -1.25 -8.44
C LEU A 48 7.75 0.11 -7.79
N ILE A 49 9.02 0.52 -7.77
CA ILE A 49 9.44 1.83 -7.25
C ILE A 49 8.89 2.96 -8.13
N ALA A 50 8.97 2.82 -9.44
CA ALA A 50 8.42 3.80 -10.38
C ALA A 50 6.90 3.95 -10.25
N ALA A 51 6.19 2.88 -9.91
CA ALA A 51 4.75 2.91 -9.62
C ALA A 51 4.42 3.60 -8.28
N GLY A 52 5.41 3.77 -7.38
CA GLY A 52 5.25 4.43 -6.08
C GLY A 52 5.36 3.51 -4.86
N SER A 53 5.91 2.30 -5.01
CA SER A 53 6.22 1.46 -3.86
C SER A 53 7.36 2.07 -3.05
N GLU A 54 7.13 2.26 -1.75
CA GLU A 54 8.09 2.87 -0.83
C GLU A 54 8.96 1.84 -0.11
N LEU A 55 8.55 0.57 -0.16
CA LEU A 55 9.22 -0.60 0.42
C LEU A 55 9.03 -1.78 -0.53
N VAL A 56 10.10 -2.48 -0.89
CA VAL A 56 10.00 -3.66 -1.75
C VAL A 56 10.50 -4.90 -1.01
N ARG A 57 9.70 -5.97 -1.02
CA ARG A 57 10.02 -7.23 -0.35
C ARG A 57 10.44 -8.28 -1.36
N TRP A 58 11.53 -8.97 -1.07
CA TRP A 58 12.08 -10.08 -1.85
C TRP A 58 12.06 -11.38 -1.05
N THR A 59 11.74 -12.48 -1.68
CA THR A 59 11.81 -13.81 -1.06
C THR A 59 13.26 -14.26 -0.99
N ILE A 60 13.72 -14.64 0.20
CA ILE A 60 15.07 -15.21 0.42
C ILE A 60 14.89 -16.64 0.93
N ASN A 61 14.82 -17.58 0.01
CA ASN A 61 14.46 -18.98 0.29
C ASN A 61 15.65 -19.94 0.30
N ASP A 62 16.77 -19.56 -0.32
CA ASP A 62 17.98 -20.35 -0.43
C ASP A 62 19.24 -19.47 -0.47
N HIS A 63 20.41 -20.13 -0.56
CA HIS A 63 21.69 -19.44 -0.58
C HIS A 63 21.91 -18.60 -1.85
N GLU A 64 21.44 -19.07 -2.99
CA GLU A 64 21.55 -18.37 -4.27
C GLU A 64 20.70 -17.09 -4.25
N ALA A 65 19.48 -17.17 -3.71
CA ALA A 65 18.63 -15.99 -3.49
C ALA A 65 19.28 -14.99 -2.53
N ALA A 66 19.94 -15.45 -1.47
CA ALA A 66 20.66 -14.58 -0.55
C ALA A 66 21.83 -13.87 -1.23
N GLN A 67 22.63 -14.59 -2.04
CA GLN A 67 23.71 -13.98 -2.81
C GLN A 67 23.19 -13.02 -3.88
N GLY A 68 22.14 -13.41 -4.61
CA GLY A 68 21.46 -12.56 -5.60
C GLY A 68 20.93 -11.26 -4.99
N ALA A 69 20.33 -11.34 -3.79
CA ALA A 69 19.87 -10.17 -3.05
C ALA A 69 21.03 -9.21 -2.75
N ALA A 70 22.16 -9.71 -2.27
CA ALA A 70 23.34 -8.86 -1.99
C ALA A 70 23.86 -8.15 -3.25
N GLN A 71 23.89 -8.86 -4.39
CA GLN A 71 24.31 -8.28 -5.67
C GLN A 71 23.31 -7.22 -6.13
N ALA A 72 22.01 -7.54 -6.12
CA ALA A 72 20.96 -6.64 -6.56
C ALA A 72 20.89 -5.37 -5.71
N ILE A 73 20.95 -5.47 -4.36
CA ILE A 73 20.97 -4.29 -3.49
C ILE A 73 22.18 -3.42 -3.76
N THR A 74 23.35 -4.01 -3.92
CA THR A 74 24.59 -3.26 -4.21
C THR A 74 24.43 -2.45 -5.51
N ARG A 75 23.84 -3.03 -6.55
CA ARG A 75 23.57 -2.32 -7.82
C ARG A 75 22.57 -1.21 -7.65
N LEU A 76 21.42 -1.46 -6.98
CA LEU A 76 20.43 -0.41 -6.70
C LEU A 76 21.04 0.78 -5.95
N ARG A 77 21.88 0.52 -4.96
CA ARG A 77 22.57 1.59 -4.21
C ARG A 77 23.57 2.34 -5.10
N GLY A 78 24.26 1.64 -5.99
CA GLY A 78 25.13 2.26 -7.02
C GLY A 78 24.39 3.16 -8.01
N GLU A 79 23.12 2.89 -8.26
CA GLU A 79 22.22 3.69 -9.09
C GLU A 79 21.56 4.86 -8.33
N GLY A 80 21.88 5.02 -7.03
CA GLY A 80 21.27 6.05 -6.17
C GLY A 80 19.86 5.69 -5.67
N ILE A 81 19.37 4.48 -5.92
CA ILE A 81 18.08 4.01 -5.43
C ILE A 81 18.20 3.63 -3.96
N THR A 82 17.56 4.39 -3.09
CA THR A 82 17.62 4.22 -1.62
C THR A 82 16.38 3.54 -1.02
N THR A 83 15.40 3.19 -1.85
CA THR A 83 14.18 2.48 -1.41
C THR A 83 14.55 1.26 -0.58
N PRO A 84 13.99 1.09 0.63
CA PRO A 84 14.32 -0.02 1.51
C PRO A 84 13.90 -1.37 0.93
N ILE A 85 14.82 -2.35 1.03
CA ILE A 85 14.61 -3.72 0.59
C ILE A 85 14.43 -4.64 1.80
N ILE A 86 13.38 -5.43 1.75
CA ILE A 86 12.96 -6.32 2.84
C ILE A 86 13.22 -7.77 2.45
N GLY A 87 13.98 -8.49 3.26
CA GLY A 87 14.11 -9.94 3.12
C GLY A 87 12.94 -10.69 3.76
N ASP A 88 12.31 -11.56 3.00
CA ASP A 88 11.22 -12.43 3.47
C ASP A 88 11.79 -13.82 3.75
N PHE A 89 11.81 -14.17 5.05
CA PHE A 89 12.40 -15.40 5.54
C PHE A 89 11.34 -16.36 6.08
N HIS A 90 11.46 -17.60 5.67
CA HIS A 90 10.68 -18.73 6.16
C HIS A 90 11.66 -19.83 6.65
N PHE A 91 11.22 -20.94 7.13
CA PHE A 91 11.90 -22.18 7.55
C PHE A 91 13.38 -22.09 7.91
N ASN A 92 14.24 -21.68 6.99
CA ASN A 92 15.71 -21.68 7.06
C ASN A 92 16.32 -20.26 7.18
N GLY A 93 15.50 -19.24 7.49
CA GLY A 93 15.95 -17.84 7.54
C GLY A 93 17.13 -17.62 8.50
N HIS A 94 17.17 -18.29 9.63
CA HIS A 94 18.28 -18.26 10.60
C HIS A 94 19.59 -18.71 9.96
N THR A 95 19.57 -19.83 9.22
CA THR A 95 20.74 -20.36 8.51
C THR A 95 21.18 -19.43 7.36
N LEU A 96 20.21 -18.91 6.60
CA LEU A 96 20.49 -18.02 5.46
C LEU A 96 21.15 -16.72 5.91
N LEU A 97 20.62 -16.08 6.94
CA LEU A 97 21.19 -14.85 7.48
C LEU A 97 22.58 -15.07 8.08
N SER A 98 22.78 -16.17 8.84
CA SER A 98 24.08 -16.48 9.44
C SER A 98 25.15 -16.79 8.40
N LYS A 99 24.82 -17.56 7.34
CA LYS A 99 25.76 -17.93 6.29
C LYS A 99 26.00 -16.84 5.25
N ASN A 100 25.15 -15.81 5.21
CA ASN A 100 25.24 -14.69 4.26
C ASN A 100 25.26 -13.34 4.99
N PRO A 101 26.32 -13.04 5.78
CA PRO A 101 26.38 -11.81 6.59
C PRO A 101 26.34 -10.53 5.75
N LYS A 102 26.83 -10.57 4.52
CA LYS A 102 26.71 -9.43 3.60
C LYS A 102 25.27 -9.13 3.27
N THR A 103 24.45 -10.13 2.97
CA THR A 103 23.01 -9.97 2.70
C THR A 103 22.26 -9.49 3.94
N ALA A 104 22.56 -10.08 5.11
CA ALA A 104 21.98 -9.63 6.38
C ALA A 104 22.26 -8.14 6.62
N LYS A 105 23.47 -7.67 6.35
CA LYS A 105 23.86 -6.28 6.51
C LYS A 105 23.21 -5.33 5.49
N LEU A 106 23.03 -5.77 4.24
CA LEU A 106 22.52 -4.95 3.16
C LEU A 106 20.98 -4.80 3.16
N LEU A 107 20.25 -5.80 3.62
CA LEU A 107 18.80 -5.71 3.79
C LEU A 107 18.44 -4.64 4.83
N ASP A 108 17.33 -3.95 4.62
CA ASP A 108 16.88 -2.88 5.51
C ASP A 108 15.90 -3.37 6.59
N LYS A 109 15.19 -4.48 6.32
CA LYS A 109 14.25 -5.10 7.24
C LYS A 109 14.15 -6.60 6.98
N TYR A 110 13.92 -7.38 8.05
CA TYR A 110 13.61 -8.80 7.93
C TYR A 110 12.13 -9.04 8.20
N ARG A 111 11.49 -9.89 7.40
CA ARG A 111 10.18 -10.42 7.68
C ARG A 111 10.32 -11.86 8.13
N ILE A 112 9.74 -12.17 9.27
CA ILE A 112 9.73 -13.51 9.88
C ILE A 112 8.27 -13.95 9.99
N ASN A 113 8.00 -15.20 9.61
CA ASN A 113 6.73 -15.84 9.94
C ASN A 113 6.97 -16.82 11.07
N PRO A 114 6.50 -16.54 12.30
CA PRO A 114 6.79 -17.40 13.46
C PRO A 114 6.29 -18.84 13.27
N GLY A 115 5.16 -19.07 12.62
CA GLY A 115 4.66 -20.41 12.34
C GLY A 115 5.52 -21.26 11.40
N ASN A 116 6.56 -20.67 10.78
CA ASN A 116 7.40 -21.34 9.78
C ASN A 116 8.89 -21.41 10.16
N VAL A 117 9.28 -21.06 11.39
CA VAL A 117 10.70 -21.06 11.79
C VAL A 117 11.14 -22.31 12.58
N GLY A 118 10.26 -23.26 12.75
CA GLY A 118 10.51 -24.51 13.48
C GLY A 118 9.31 -24.89 14.35
N LYS A 119 9.50 -25.90 15.22
CA LYS A 119 8.51 -26.34 16.21
C LYS A 119 9.16 -26.49 17.56
N GLY A 120 8.40 -26.21 18.64
CA GLY A 120 8.90 -26.35 20.03
C GLY A 120 10.22 -25.60 20.23
N GLN A 121 11.21 -26.21 20.89
CA GLN A 121 12.52 -25.61 21.18
C GLN A 121 13.25 -25.12 19.94
N MET A 122 13.15 -25.83 18.79
CA MET A 122 13.77 -25.39 17.54
C MET A 122 13.13 -24.11 16.99
N HIS A 123 11.85 -23.88 17.25
CA HIS A 123 11.19 -22.62 16.90
C HIS A 123 11.87 -21.46 17.63
N ASP A 124 12.04 -21.57 18.93
CA ASP A 124 12.62 -20.54 19.77
C ASP A 124 14.09 -20.28 19.42
N ASP A 125 14.87 -21.31 19.17
CA ASP A 125 16.29 -21.21 18.79
C ASP A 125 16.44 -20.50 17.44
N ASN A 126 15.71 -20.94 16.43
CA ASN A 126 15.76 -20.37 15.09
C ASN A 126 15.26 -18.92 15.06
N PHE A 127 14.15 -18.63 15.73
CA PHE A 127 13.62 -17.30 15.86
C PHE A 127 14.60 -16.38 16.58
N SER A 128 15.17 -16.85 17.71
CA SER A 128 16.15 -16.08 18.48
C SER A 128 17.39 -15.74 17.66
N GLN A 129 17.87 -16.65 16.82
CA GLN A 129 19.01 -16.41 15.95
C GLN A 129 18.74 -15.31 14.92
N ILE A 130 17.55 -15.33 14.28
CA ILE A 130 17.18 -14.28 13.33
C ILE A 130 17.09 -12.92 14.03
N VAL A 131 16.45 -12.88 15.21
CA VAL A 131 16.29 -11.63 15.98
C VAL A 131 17.66 -11.09 16.44
N LYS A 132 18.56 -11.94 16.93
CA LYS A 132 19.93 -11.53 17.32
C LYS A 132 20.70 -10.92 16.14
N ILE A 133 20.62 -11.54 14.96
CA ILE A 133 21.24 -10.99 13.75
C ILE A 133 20.60 -9.63 13.38
N ALA A 134 19.29 -9.46 13.58
CA ALA A 134 18.62 -8.18 13.37
C ALA A 134 19.12 -7.11 14.35
N VAL A 135 19.27 -7.43 15.63
CA VAL A 135 19.83 -6.55 16.66
C VAL A 135 21.25 -6.14 16.31
N GLU A 136 22.13 -7.11 16.00
CA GLU A 136 23.54 -6.88 15.63
C GLU A 136 23.69 -5.95 14.43
N ASN A 137 22.79 -6.06 13.44
CA ASN A 137 22.81 -5.25 12.24
C ASN A 137 21.91 -3.99 12.33
N GLY A 138 21.25 -3.74 13.46
CA GLY A 138 20.35 -2.60 13.67
C GLY A 138 19.11 -2.61 12.77
N LYS A 139 18.64 -3.79 12.36
CA LYS A 139 17.54 -3.94 11.39
C LYS A 139 16.17 -3.98 12.06
N ALA A 140 15.18 -3.39 11.39
CA ALA A 140 13.79 -3.58 11.76
C ALA A 140 13.34 -5.02 11.45
N VAL A 141 12.41 -5.54 12.25
CA VAL A 141 11.81 -6.86 12.05
C VAL A 141 10.30 -6.71 11.94
N ARG A 142 9.71 -7.38 10.95
CA ARG A 142 8.27 -7.58 10.92
C ARG A 142 7.95 -9.03 11.26
N ILE A 143 7.25 -9.22 12.36
CA ILE A 143 6.61 -10.48 12.72
C ILE A 143 5.30 -10.57 11.95
N GLY A 144 5.24 -11.52 11.03
CA GLY A 144 4.13 -11.65 10.09
C GLY A 144 3.42 -12.98 10.21
N VAL A 145 2.38 -13.04 11.03
CA VAL A 145 1.52 -14.22 11.18
C VAL A 145 0.52 -14.26 10.01
N ASN A 146 0.41 -15.43 9.40
CA ASN A 146 -0.61 -15.71 8.39
C ASN A 146 -1.47 -16.89 8.88
N TRP A 147 -2.76 -16.80 8.68
CA TRP A 147 -3.72 -17.85 9.04
C TRP A 147 -3.34 -19.24 8.47
N GLY A 148 -2.96 -19.34 7.19
CA GLY A 148 -2.60 -20.62 6.55
C GLY A 148 -1.30 -21.25 7.05
N SER A 149 -0.53 -20.56 7.90
CA SER A 149 0.71 -21.04 8.50
C SER A 149 0.80 -20.65 9.99
N LEU A 150 -0.33 -20.69 10.68
CA LEU A 150 -0.42 -20.47 12.11
C LEU A 150 0.23 -21.63 12.88
N ASP A 151 0.83 -21.32 14.01
CA ASP A 151 1.38 -22.31 14.93
C ASP A 151 0.28 -23.26 15.44
N GLN A 152 0.41 -24.54 15.08
CA GLN A 152 -0.58 -25.56 15.39
C GLN A 152 -0.54 -25.99 16.86
N GLU A 153 0.59 -25.86 17.55
CA GLU A 153 0.73 -26.18 18.98
C GLU A 153 -0.06 -25.14 19.78
N LEU A 154 0.14 -23.85 19.48
CA LEU A 154 -0.62 -22.77 20.10
C LEU A 154 -2.11 -22.89 19.83
N LEU A 155 -2.51 -23.20 18.59
CA LEU A 155 -3.91 -23.34 18.24
C LEU A 155 -4.55 -24.51 19.01
N THR A 156 -3.88 -25.66 19.10
CA THR A 156 -4.34 -26.84 19.85
C THR A 156 -4.51 -26.52 21.33
N GLU A 157 -3.52 -25.87 21.95
CA GLU A 157 -3.60 -25.45 23.35
C GLU A 157 -4.82 -24.56 23.62
N LEU A 158 -5.07 -23.60 22.74
CA LEU A 158 -6.22 -22.70 22.88
C LEU A 158 -7.55 -23.41 22.64
N MET A 159 -7.61 -24.38 21.72
CA MET A 159 -8.80 -25.22 21.53
C MET A 159 -9.10 -26.08 22.75
N ASP A 160 -8.08 -26.72 23.32
CA ASP A 160 -8.23 -27.53 24.53
C ASP A 160 -8.69 -26.70 25.74
N ARG A 161 -8.18 -25.49 25.87
CA ARG A 161 -8.60 -24.53 26.89
C ARG A 161 -10.04 -24.08 26.67
N ASN A 162 -10.42 -23.78 25.42
CA ASN A 162 -11.76 -23.39 25.02
C ASN A 162 -12.79 -24.50 25.32
N ALA A 163 -12.45 -25.74 25.01
CA ALA A 163 -13.31 -26.89 25.26
C ALA A 163 -13.64 -27.11 26.76
N LYS A 164 -12.78 -26.64 27.66
CA LYS A 164 -12.98 -26.69 29.10
C LYS A 164 -13.69 -25.46 29.67
N SER A 165 -14.00 -24.46 28.82
CA SER A 165 -14.70 -23.24 29.24
C SER A 165 -16.18 -23.52 29.50
N SER A 166 -16.79 -22.76 30.40
CA SER A 166 -18.24 -22.77 30.62
C SER A 166 -19.03 -22.14 29.46
N ASP A 167 -18.36 -21.34 28.64
CA ASP A 167 -18.91 -20.68 27.43
C ASP A 167 -17.92 -20.85 26.29
N PRO A 168 -17.89 -22.00 25.59
CA PRO A 168 -16.97 -22.29 24.53
C PRO A 168 -17.26 -21.42 23.31
N LYS A 169 -16.22 -20.74 22.79
CA LYS A 169 -16.25 -19.98 21.55
C LYS A 169 -16.20 -20.91 20.34
N ASP A 170 -16.63 -20.42 19.19
CA ASP A 170 -16.50 -21.16 17.94
C ASP A 170 -15.02 -21.30 17.49
N PHE A 171 -14.79 -22.21 16.56
CA PHE A 171 -13.44 -22.50 16.01
C PHE A 171 -12.77 -21.26 15.45
N LEU A 172 -13.53 -20.39 14.78
CA LEU A 172 -12.98 -19.22 14.09
C LEU A 172 -12.55 -18.15 15.10
N ASP A 173 -13.31 -17.97 16.18
CA ASP A 173 -12.96 -17.04 17.25
C ASP A 173 -11.71 -17.47 18.01
N VAL A 174 -11.55 -18.78 18.27
CA VAL A 174 -10.32 -19.32 18.88
C VAL A 174 -9.14 -19.16 17.91
N THR A 175 -9.35 -19.34 16.61
CA THR A 175 -8.31 -19.15 15.60
C THR A 175 -7.89 -17.68 15.51
N ARG A 176 -8.83 -16.73 15.54
CA ARG A 176 -8.53 -15.29 15.61
C ARG A 176 -7.72 -14.93 16.86
N GLU A 177 -8.08 -15.54 18.01
CA GLU A 177 -7.32 -15.41 19.25
C GLU A 177 -5.88 -15.91 19.08
N ALA A 178 -5.71 -17.11 18.52
CA ALA A 178 -4.41 -17.71 18.28
C ALA A 178 -3.52 -16.84 17.39
N MET A 179 -4.09 -16.21 16.34
CA MET A 179 -3.38 -15.28 15.46
C MET A 179 -2.81 -14.08 16.23
N VAL A 180 -3.60 -13.48 17.11
CA VAL A 180 -3.18 -12.33 17.92
C VAL A 180 -2.14 -12.76 18.95
N GLN A 181 -2.38 -13.86 19.66
CA GLN A 181 -1.44 -14.36 20.66
C GLN A 181 -0.09 -14.75 20.06
N SER A 182 -0.07 -15.43 18.91
CA SER A 182 1.17 -15.77 18.20
C SER A 182 2.00 -14.52 17.87
N ALA A 183 1.35 -13.45 17.38
CA ALA A 183 2.04 -12.19 17.08
C ALA A 183 2.60 -11.53 18.37
N LEU A 184 1.80 -11.45 19.43
CA LEU A 184 2.18 -10.80 20.68
C LEU A 184 3.27 -11.57 21.44
N GLN A 185 3.16 -12.90 21.54
CA GLN A 185 4.18 -13.73 22.18
C GLN A 185 5.52 -13.63 21.45
N SER A 186 5.51 -13.70 20.12
CA SER A 186 6.70 -13.53 19.30
C SER A 186 7.31 -12.12 19.44
N ALA A 187 6.47 -11.07 19.55
CA ALA A 187 6.95 -9.72 19.79
C ALA A 187 7.61 -9.57 21.16
N GLN A 188 6.96 -10.09 22.21
CA GLN A 188 7.51 -10.08 23.57
C GLN A 188 8.83 -10.86 23.65
N TYR A 189 8.92 -11.97 22.92
CA TYR A 189 10.16 -12.74 22.87
C TYR A 189 11.28 -11.97 22.16
N ALA A 190 10.97 -11.30 21.04
CA ALA A 190 11.93 -10.45 20.35
C ALA A 190 12.45 -9.29 21.23
N LEU A 191 11.57 -8.67 22.03
CA LEU A 191 11.97 -7.64 23.01
C LEU A 191 12.92 -8.21 24.08
N LYS A 192 12.62 -9.40 24.62
CA LYS A 192 13.51 -10.08 25.58
C LYS A 192 14.90 -10.40 25.00
N LEU A 193 14.99 -10.62 23.70
CA LEU A 193 16.24 -10.84 22.97
C LEU A 193 17.00 -9.54 22.65
N GLY A 194 16.46 -8.36 23.05
CA GLY A 194 17.12 -7.08 22.91
C GLY A 194 16.73 -6.29 21.65
N LEU A 195 15.70 -6.73 20.89
CA LEU A 195 15.20 -5.94 19.77
C LEU A 195 14.38 -4.76 20.31
N PRO A 196 14.71 -3.50 20.01
CA PRO A 196 13.93 -2.35 20.47
C PRO A 196 12.50 -2.33 19.89
N GLN A 197 11.55 -1.79 20.65
CA GLN A 197 10.16 -1.64 20.21
C GLN A 197 10.06 -0.86 18.90
N GLU A 198 10.90 0.15 18.71
CA GLU A 198 11.01 1.00 17.53
C GLU A 198 11.60 0.27 16.31
N LYS A 199 11.92 -1.01 16.46
CA LYS A 199 12.37 -1.88 15.36
C LYS A 199 11.35 -2.98 15.05
N LEU A 200 10.20 -3.00 15.76
CA LEU A 200 9.18 -4.04 15.59
C LEU A 200 7.95 -3.55 14.84
N ILE A 201 7.51 -4.37 13.89
CA ILE A 201 6.26 -4.22 13.15
C ILE A 201 5.49 -5.54 13.23
N LEU A 202 4.19 -5.49 13.46
CA LEU A 202 3.36 -6.69 13.48
C LEU A 202 2.41 -6.75 12.29
N SER A 203 2.07 -7.95 11.89
CA SER A 203 0.97 -8.20 10.95
C SER A 203 0.33 -9.56 11.21
N VAL A 204 -1.00 -9.59 11.13
CA VAL A 204 -1.85 -10.78 11.30
C VAL A 204 -2.79 -10.86 10.11
N LYS A 205 -2.48 -11.71 9.12
CA LYS A 205 -3.19 -11.73 7.85
C LYS A 205 -4.13 -12.92 7.76
N MET A 206 -5.37 -12.64 7.38
CA MET A 206 -6.40 -13.64 7.07
C MET A 206 -6.90 -13.45 5.63
N SER A 207 -7.53 -14.46 5.06
CA SER A 207 -8.12 -14.40 3.71
C SER A 207 -9.56 -13.87 3.72
N GLY A 208 -10.27 -14.03 4.83
CA GLY A 208 -11.60 -13.44 5.04
C GLY A 208 -11.51 -11.97 5.43
N LEU A 209 -12.31 -11.11 4.77
CA LEU A 209 -12.33 -9.68 5.05
C LEU A 209 -12.73 -9.39 6.51
N GLN A 210 -13.84 -9.97 6.97
CA GLN A 210 -14.35 -9.73 8.33
C GLN A 210 -13.40 -10.27 9.38
N ASP A 211 -12.79 -11.43 9.12
CA ASP A 211 -11.80 -12.03 10.01
C ASP A 211 -10.56 -11.17 10.12
N MET A 212 -10.07 -10.65 9.00
CA MET A 212 -8.94 -9.72 8.98
C MET A 212 -9.24 -8.48 9.82
N VAL A 213 -10.41 -7.88 9.63
CA VAL A 213 -10.82 -6.69 10.40
C VAL A 213 -10.85 -7.00 11.89
N ALA A 214 -11.51 -8.09 12.29
CA ALA A 214 -11.64 -8.49 13.71
C ALA A 214 -10.26 -8.75 14.37
N VAL A 215 -9.38 -9.48 13.68
CA VAL A 215 -8.03 -9.80 14.19
C VAL A 215 -7.17 -8.55 14.37
N TYR A 216 -7.18 -7.63 13.39
CA TYR A 216 -6.42 -6.38 13.51
C TYR A 216 -6.99 -5.41 14.54
N GLN A 217 -8.31 -5.35 14.71
CA GLN A 217 -8.94 -4.57 15.77
C GLN A 217 -8.48 -5.08 17.15
N LYS A 218 -8.51 -6.40 17.34
CA LYS A 218 -8.06 -7.02 18.60
C LYS A 218 -6.56 -6.80 18.83
N LEU A 219 -5.73 -6.97 17.82
CA LEU A 219 -4.29 -6.70 17.91
C LEU A 219 -4.00 -5.23 18.25
N ALA A 220 -4.70 -4.29 17.60
CA ALA A 220 -4.54 -2.86 17.83
C ALA A 220 -4.94 -2.41 19.25
N GLN A 221 -5.90 -3.11 19.88
CA GLN A 221 -6.28 -2.90 21.28
C GLN A 221 -5.29 -3.52 22.27
N SER A 222 -4.52 -4.52 21.85
CA SER A 222 -3.64 -5.31 22.70
C SER A 222 -2.19 -4.85 22.72
N CYS A 223 -1.79 -3.92 21.85
CA CYS A 223 -0.40 -3.43 21.75
C CYS A 223 -0.31 -2.09 21.02
N ASP A 224 0.85 -1.42 21.16
CA ASP A 224 1.14 -0.14 20.50
C ASP A 224 2.12 -0.29 19.32
N PHE A 225 2.52 -1.49 18.93
CA PHE A 225 3.44 -1.70 17.81
C PHE A 225 2.89 -1.14 16.50
N ALA A 226 3.79 -0.71 15.61
CA ALA A 226 3.43 -0.37 14.25
C ALA A 226 2.83 -1.59 13.52
N LEU A 227 1.77 -1.37 12.73
CA LEU A 227 1.02 -2.43 12.08
C LEU A 227 1.14 -2.37 10.55
N HIS A 228 1.44 -3.52 9.96
CA HIS A 228 1.41 -3.71 8.51
C HIS A 228 0.13 -4.43 8.11
N LEU A 229 -0.75 -3.74 7.40
CA LEU A 229 -2.03 -4.28 6.96
C LEU A 229 -1.94 -4.97 5.60
N GLY A 230 -2.74 -5.98 5.41
CA GLY A 230 -2.93 -6.63 4.11
C GLY A 230 -3.77 -7.87 4.23
N LEU A 231 -4.69 -8.07 3.28
CA LEU A 231 -5.41 -9.30 3.10
C LEU A 231 -4.48 -10.32 2.45
N THR A 232 -4.52 -11.58 2.86
CA THR A 232 -3.83 -12.67 2.15
C THR A 232 -4.81 -13.36 1.20
N GLU A 233 -4.31 -13.79 0.02
CA GLU A 233 -5.09 -14.56 -0.95
C GLU A 233 -6.40 -13.88 -1.37
N ALA A 234 -6.33 -12.56 -1.57
CA ALA A 234 -7.51 -11.76 -1.89
C ALA A 234 -8.15 -12.12 -3.24
N GLY A 235 -7.39 -12.75 -4.13
CA GLY A 235 -7.80 -13.11 -5.49
C GLY A 235 -7.21 -12.16 -6.54
N SER A 236 -7.67 -12.34 -7.78
CA SER A 236 -7.22 -11.55 -8.93
C SER A 236 -8.19 -10.40 -9.23
N ASP A 237 -7.69 -9.44 -10.02
CA ASP A 237 -8.45 -8.37 -10.65
C ASP A 237 -9.43 -7.64 -9.69
N ILE A 238 -10.65 -7.42 -10.13
CA ILE A 238 -11.70 -6.70 -9.39
C ILE A 238 -11.94 -7.33 -8.02
N LYS A 239 -12.06 -8.66 -7.93
CA LYS A 239 -12.28 -9.35 -6.65
C LYS A 239 -11.17 -9.02 -5.65
N GLY A 240 -9.93 -9.17 -6.06
CA GLY A 240 -8.77 -8.92 -5.21
C GLY A 240 -8.65 -7.47 -4.81
N ALA A 241 -8.85 -6.55 -5.75
CA ALA A 241 -8.83 -5.12 -5.51
C ALA A 241 -9.92 -4.67 -4.54
N VAL A 242 -11.17 -5.10 -4.77
CA VAL A 242 -12.32 -4.75 -3.92
C VAL A 242 -12.18 -5.33 -2.52
N SER A 243 -11.85 -6.62 -2.40
CA SER A 243 -11.69 -7.28 -1.09
C SER A 243 -10.57 -6.64 -0.27
N SER A 244 -9.41 -6.38 -0.89
CA SER A 244 -8.29 -5.72 -0.23
C SER A 244 -8.64 -4.29 0.18
N SER A 245 -9.22 -3.52 -0.73
CA SER A 245 -9.58 -2.13 -0.46
C SER A 245 -10.61 -2.02 0.65
N ALA A 246 -11.65 -2.86 0.66
CA ALA A 246 -12.67 -2.86 1.70
C ALA A 246 -12.06 -3.19 3.08
N ALA A 247 -11.26 -4.26 3.18
CA ALA A 247 -10.63 -4.64 4.45
C ALA A 247 -9.68 -3.55 4.98
N LEU A 248 -8.85 -2.99 4.10
CA LEU A 248 -7.92 -1.91 4.45
C LEU A 248 -8.67 -0.63 4.84
N SER A 249 -9.73 -0.24 4.10
CA SER A 249 -10.50 0.97 4.37
C SER A 249 -11.14 0.94 5.75
N ILE A 250 -11.74 -0.18 6.15
CA ILE A 250 -12.39 -0.33 7.47
C ILE A 250 -11.38 -0.10 8.59
N LEU A 251 -10.19 -0.67 8.48
CA LEU A 251 -9.14 -0.53 9.49
C LEU A 251 -8.52 0.88 9.49
N LEU A 252 -8.19 1.41 8.31
CA LEU A 252 -7.64 2.74 8.17
C LEU A 252 -8.61 3.82 8.66
N GLN A 253 -9.93 3.66 8.43
CA GLN A 253 -10.96 4.55 8.94
C GLN A 253 -11.00 4.60 10.47
N GLN A 254 -10.56 3.53 11.13
CA GLN A 254 -10.42 3.44 12.59
C GLN A 254 -9.03 3.90 13.08
N GLY A 255 -8.21 4.45 12.21
CA GLY A 255 -6.84 4.88 12.53
C GLY A 255 -5.83 3.75 12.67
N ILE A 256 -6.18 2.51 12.28
CA ILE A 256 -5.33 1.32 12.41
C ILE A 256 -4.53 1.12 11.12
N GLY A 257 -3.20 1.08 11.22
CA GLY A 257 -2.29 0.77 10.13
C GLY A 257 -1.25 1.84 9.82
N ASP A 258 0.00 1.42 9.69
CA ASP A 258 1.16 2.27 9.41
C ASP A 258 1.77 1.97 8.05
N THR A 259 1.63 0.74 7.58
CA THR A 259 1.99 0.35 6.22
C THR A 259 0.93 -0.59 5.65
N ILE A 260 0.73 -0.55 4.34
CA ILE A 260 -0.24 -1.38 3.64
C ILE A 260 0.38 -2.14 2.48
N ARG A 261 -0.20 -3.29 2.18
CA ARG A 261 0.03 -4.02 0.93
C ARG A 261 -1.27 -4.61 0.41
N VAL A 262 -1.61 -4.29 -0.81
CA VAL A 262 -2.61 -5.02 -1.59
C VAL A 262 -1.91 -6.25 -2.19
N SER A 263 -2.55 -7.42 -2.13
CA SER A 263 -2.03 -8.67 -2.69
C SER A 263 -2.98 -9.16 -3.75
N LEU A 264 -2.60 -9.02 -5.02
CA LEU A 264 -3.37 -9.53 -6.16
C LEU A 264 -2.71 -10.80 -6.70
N THR A 265 -3.52 -11.75 -7.10
CA THR A 265 -3.03 -12.86 -7.93
C THR A 265 -2.61 -12.28 -9.28
N PRO A 266 -1.34 -12.43 -9.71
CA PRO A 266 -0.89 -11.92 -10.99
C PRO A 266 -1.68 -12.53 -12.13
N GLN A 267 -2.10 -11.69 -13.09
CA GLN A 267 -2.69 -12.14 -14.33
C GLN A 267 -1.65 -12.05 -15.45
N PRO A 268 -1.67 -12.99 -16.41
CA PRO A 268 -0.77 -12.91 -17.57
C PRO A 268 -0.87 -11.55 -18.28
N GLY A 269 0.27 -10.89 -18.49
CA GLY A 269 0.34 -9.59 -19.16
C GLY A 269 -0.01 -8.38 -18.31
N VAL A 270 -0.44 -8.57 -17.05
CA VAL A 270 -0.69 -7.47 -16.11
C VAL A 270 0.54 -7.25 -15.24
N PRO A 271 1.10 -6.03 -15.17
CA PRO A 271 2.30 -5.75 -14.40
C PRO A 271 2.03 -5.88 -12.89
N ARG A 272 3.02 -6.32 -12.15
CA ARG A 272 2.98 -6.43 -10.69
C ARG A 272 2.70 -5.11 -9.99
N SER A 273 3.04 -4.00 -10.62
CA SER A 273 2.78 -2.63 -10.14
C SER A 273 1.31 -2.31 -9.94
N LYS A 274 0.38 -3.11 -10.49
CA LYS A 274 -1.06 -2.95 -10.27
C LYS A 274 -1.45 -2.95 -8.76
N GLU A 275 -0.76 -3.73 -7.94
CA GLU A 275 -0.95 -3.73 -6.48
C GLU A 275 -0.65 -2.35 -5.86
N VAL A 276 0.38 -1.66 -6.39
CA VAL A 276 0.79 -0.33 -5.93
C VAL A 276 -0.23 0.72 -6.36
N GLU A 277 -0.73 0.63 -7.60
CA GLU A 277 -1.79 1.52 -8.10
C GLU A 277 -3.03 1.44 -7.21
N VAL A 278 -3.51 0.22 -6.88
CA VAL A 278 -4.66 0.03 -5.99
C VAL A 278 -4.39 0.63 -4.59
N CYS A 279 -3.19 0.49 -4.04
CA CYS A 279 -2.83 1.12 -2.78
C CYS A 279 -2.91 2.66 -2.85
N LYS A 280 -2.42 3.26 -3.94
CA LYS A 280 -2.45 4.72 -4.15
C LYS A 280 -3.88 5.22 -4.25
N GLU A 281 -4.69 4.59 -5.09
CA GLU A 281 -6.10 4.97 -5.27
C GLU A 281 -6.89 4.82 -3.96
N LEU A 282 -6.65 3.76 -3.19
CA LEU A 282 -7.24 3.58 -1.88
C LEU A 282 -6.91 4.74 -0.93
N LEU A 283 -5.62 5.05 -0.76
CA LEU A 283 -5.17 6.11 0.16
C LEU A 283 -5.66 7.49 -0.29
N GLN A 284 -5.69 7.75 -1.59
CA GLN A 284 -6.17 8.99 -2.17
C GLN A 284 -7.69 9.14 -2.01
N SER A 285 -8.46 8.09 -2.31
CA SER A 285 -9.93 8.09 -2.13
C SER A 285 -10.34 8.29 -0.68
N MET A 286 -9.54 7.80 0.27
CA MET A 286 -9.77 8.02 1.70
C MET A 286 -9.24 9.36 2.22
N GLY A 287 -8.53 10.14 1.41
CA GLY A 287 -7.94 11.42 1.80
C GLY A 287 -6.73 11.32 2.74
N PHE A 288 -6.09 10.15 2.84
CA PHE A 288 -4.86 10.00 3.63
C PHE A 288 -3.62 10.54 2.93
N ARG A 289 -3.56 10.38 1.61
CA ARG A 289 -2.43 10.80 0.78
C ARG A 289 -2.91 11.14 -0.62
N TYR A 290 -2.20 12.04 -1.28
CA TYR A 290 -2.45 12.42 -2.66
C TYR A 290 -1.21 12.13 -3.50
N PHE A 291 -1.40 11.54 -4.68
CA PHE A 291 -0.31 11.13 -5.57
C PHE A 291 -0.36 11.81 -6.93
N ALA A 292 -1.55 12.19 -7.37
CA ALA A 292 -1.81 12.90 -8.61
C ALA A 292 -3.13 13.64 -8.54
N PRO A 293 -3.38 14.66 -9.39
CA PRO A 293 -4.70 15.25 -9.54
C PRO A 293 -5.78 14.19 -9.77
N SER A 294 -6.92 14.33 -9.10
CA SER A 294 -8.05 13.41 -9.26
C SER A 294 -8.99 13.91 -10.36
N VAL A 295 -9.39 13.01 -11.26
CA VAL A 295 -10.38 13.31 -12.31
C VAL A 295 -11.70 12.63 -11.95
N THR A 296 -12.71 13.45 -11.66
CA THR A 296 -14.08 12.97 -11.48
C THR A 296 -14.82 13.05 -12.81
N SER A 297 -15.49 11.98 -13.19
CA SER A 297 -16.34 11.96 -14.38
C SER A 297 -17.66 11.26 -14.09
N CYS A 298 -18.71 11.62 -14.83
CA CYS A 298 -20.00 10.97 -14.67
C CYS A 298 -19.99 9.54 -15.26
N PRO A 299 -20.84 8.64 -14.73
CA PRO A 299 -20.91 7.26 -15.26
C PRO A 299 -21.58 7.19 -16.65
N GLY A 300 -22.16 8.28 -17.13
CA GLY A 300 -23.00 8.28 -18.33
C GLY A 300 -24.40 7.75 -18.05
N CYS A 301 -25.35 8.25 -18.80
CA CYS A 301 -26.76 7.81 -18.75
C CYS A 301 -27.47 8.15 -20.07
N GLY A 302 -28.78 7.89 -20.20
CA GLY A 302 -29.55 8.19 -21.40
C GLY A 302 -29.61 9.69 -21.80
N ARG A 303 -29.07 10.60 -20.99
CA ARG A 303 -28.92 12.03 -21.32
C ARG A 303 -27.60 12.36 -22.02
N THR A 304 -26.63 11.47 -21.99
CA THR A 304 -25.35 11.68 -22.67
C THR A 304 -25.49 11.30 -24.12
N SER A 305 -25.43 12.29 -25.03
CA SER A 305 -25.59 12.10 -26.47
C SER A 305 -24.40 11.44 -27.15
N SER A 306 -23.24 11.48 -26.50
CA SER A 306 -22.00 10.91 -27.03
C SER A 306 -21.10 10.38 -25.90
N ASN A 307 -20.16 9.55 -26.27
CA ASN A 307 -19.09 9.08 -25.39
C ASN A 307 -17.89 10.01 -25.34
N TYR A 308 -17.99 11.23 -25.89
CA TYR A 308 -16.90 12.18 -25.94
C TYR A 308 -16.34 12.52 -24.55
N PHE A 309 -17.20 12.66 -23.52
CA PHE A 309 -16.76 12.91 -22.16
C PHE A 309 -15.88 11.77 -21.60
N GLN A 310 -16.12 10.52 -22.01
CA GLN A 310 -15.32 9.35 -21.61
C GLN A 310 -13.92 9.45 -22.19
N TYR A 311 -13.82 9.75 -23.49
CA TYR A 311 -12.52 9.97 -24.14
C TYR A 311 -11.79 11.18 -23.58
N LEU A 312 -12.50 12.28 -23.34
CA LEU A 312 -11.88 13.47 -22.74
C LEU A 312 -11.36 13.17 -21.31
N ALA A 313 -12.13 12.48 -20.49
CA ALA A 313 -11.68 12.07 -19.13
C ALA A 313 -10.46 11.15 -19.21
N GLN A 314 -10.45 10.22 -20.17
CA GLN A 314 -9.30 9.34 -20.40
C GLN A 314 -8.07 10.12 -20.87
N ASP A 315 -8.24 11.04 -21.79
CA ASP A 315 -7.16 11.88 -22.31
C ASP A 315 -6.57 12.78 -21.22
N ILE A 316 -7.41 13.36 -20.35
CA ILE A 316 -6.95 14.14 -19.20
C ILE A 316 -6.18 13.26 -18.21
N ASN A 317 -6.65 12.06 -17.90
CA ASN A 317 -5.91 11.13 -17.04
C ASN A 317 -4.55 10.74 -17.65
N ASN A 318 -4.50 10.48 -18.96
CA ASN A 318 -3.25 10.18 -19.67
C ASN A 318 -2.30 11.40 -19.65
N HIS A 319 -2.84 12.60 -19.84
CA HIS A 319 -2.07 13.84 -19.77
C HIS A 319 -1.47 14.04 -18.37
N ILE A 320 -2.26 13.88 -17.32
CA ILE A 320 -1.79 13.94 -15.93
C ILE A 320 -0.67 12.91 -15.69
N LYS A 321 -0.89 11.66 -16.07
CA LYS A 321 0.11 10.59 -15.91
C LYS A 321 1.44 10.93 -16.59
N LEU A 322 1.38 11.50 -17.79
CA LEU A 322 2.57 11.91 -18.56
C LEU A 322 3.29 13.10 -17.91
N ARG A 323 2.53 14.09 -17.44
CA ARG A 323 3.07 15.35 -16.92
C ARG A 323 3.47 15.29 -15.45
N MET A 324 2.88 14.39 -14.67
CA MET A 324 3.05 14.33 -13.22
C MET A 324 4.51 14.27 -12.74
N PRO A 325 5.44 13.52 -13.37
CA PRO A 325 6.84 13.50 -12.97
C PRO A 325 7.54 14.87 -13.05
N LEU A 326 7.09 15.72 -13.98
CA LEU A 326 7.57 17.10 -14.12
C LEU A 326 6.85 18.04 -13.15
N TRP A 327 5.52 17.95 -13.08
CA TRP A 327 4.69 18.79 -12.25
C TRP A 327 5.03 18.68 -10.77
N GLN A 328 5.27 17.47 -10.25
CA GLN A 328 5.66 17.27 -8.86
C GLN A 328 6.92 18.03 -8.44
N LYS A 329 7.83 18.26 -9.40
CA LYS A 329 9.07 19.02 -9.16
C LYS A 329 8.86 20.53 -9.26
N GLN A 330 7.90 20.96 -10.10
CA GLN A 330 7.69 22.37 -10.41
C GLN A 330 6.56 23.02 -9.62
N TYR A 331 5.57 22.22 -9.18
CA TYR A 331 4.31 22.70 -8.63
C TYR A 331 3.98 21.93 -7.34
N PRO A 332 4.54 22.33 -6.18
CA PRO A 332 4.18 21.72 -4.89
C PRO A 332 2.66 21.81 -4.64
N GLY A 333 2.07 20.71 -4.13
CA GLY A 333 0.63 20.66 -3.84
C GLY A 333 -0.26 20.24 -5.00
N ILE A 334 0.25 20.17 -6.23
CA ILE A 334 -0.54 19.82 -7.43
C ILE A 334 -1.28 18.48 -7.32
N GLN A 335 -0.73 17.53 -6.57
CA GLN A 335 -1.35 16.21 -6.36
C GLN A 335 -2.71 16.28 -5.67
N GLU A 336 -3.06 17.38 -5.02
CA GLU A 336 -4.34 17.58 -4.32
C GLU A 336 -5.44 18.14 -5.22
N MET A 337 -5.08 18.55 -6.44
CA MET A 337 -5.98 19.17 -7.39
C MET A 337 -7.12 18.25 -7.82
N LYS A 338 -8.30 18.81 -7.94
CA LYS A 338 -9.52 18.11 -8.38
C LYS A 338 -9.98 18.64 -9.74
N ILE A 339 -10.18 17.73 -10.67
CA ILE A 339 -10.63 18.02 -12.04
C ILE A 339 -11.99 17.34 -12.24
N ALA A 340 -12.94 18.00 -12.88
CA ALA A 340 -14.23 17.41 -13.25
C ALA A 340 -14.40 17.39 -14.78
N VAL A 341 -14.80 16.22 -15.33
CA VAL A 341 -15.16 16.06 -16.76
C VAL A 341 -16.55 15.44 -16.82
N MET A 342 -17.56 16.27 -17.11
CA MET A 342 -18.94 15.87 -17.01
C MET A 342 -19.63 15.84 -18.37
N GLY A 343 -20.55 14.89 -18.58
CA GLY A 343 -21.14 14.58 -19.88
C GLY A 343 -22.53 15.17 -20.13
N CYS A 344 -23.08 15.99 -19.23
CA CYS A 344 -24.36 16.70 -19.42
C CYS A 344 -24.53 17.84 -18.42
N VAL A 345 -25.49 18.75 -18.69
CA VAL A 345 -25.74 19.93 -17.83
C VAL A 345 -26.47 19.61 -16.53
N VAL A 346 -26.95 18.38 -16.32
CA VAL A 346 -27.75 18.07 -15.10
C VAL A 346 -26.90 18.14 -13.84
N ASN A 347 -25.79 17.35 -13.80
CA ASN A 347 -24.83 17.40 -12.70
C ASN A 347 -23.54 18.16 -13.07
N GLY A 348 -23.31 18.37 -14.37
CA GLY A 348 -22.09 18.95 -14.89
C GLY A 348 -21.67 20.25 -14.26
N PRO A 349 -22.54 21.30 -14.25
CA PRO A 349 -22.20 22.59 -13.65
C PRO A 349 -21.95 22.51 -12.14
N GLY A 350 -22.69 21.66 -11.43
CA GLY A 350 -22.52 21.44 -9.99
C GLY A 350 -21.18 20.82 -9.65
N GLU A 351 -20.88 19.67 -10.23
CA GLU A 351 -19.61 18.95 -10.02
C GLU A 351 -18.40 19.77 -10.47
N SER A 352 -18.52 20.46 -11.62
CA SER A 352 -17.45 21.32 -12.13
C SER A 352 -17.16 22.53 -11.25
N ARG A 353 -18.15 23.05 -10.50
CA ARG A 353 -17.95 24.13 -9.52
C ARG A 353 -17.33 23.64 -8.21
N HIS A 354 -17.50 22.38 -7.86
CA HIS A 354 -16.89 21.79 -6.66
C HIS A 354 -15.46 21.31 -6.89
N ALA A 355 -15.06 21.17 -8.15
CA ALA A 355 -13.67 20.90 -8.53
C ALA A 355 -12.85 22.20 -8.60
N ASP A 356 -11.53 22.10 -8.58
CA ASP A 356 -10.64 23.24 -8.82
C ASP A 356 -10.76 23.74 -10.25
N ILE A 357 -10.88 22.82 -11.20
CA ILE A 357 -11.23 23.08 -12.60
C ILE A 357 -12.17 22.00 -13.12
N GLY A 358 -13.16 22.36 -13.90
CA GLY A 358 -14.10 21.39 -14.48
C GLY A 358 -14.71 21.85 -15.78
N ILE A 359 -15.10 20.88 -16.59
CA ILE A 359 -15.83 21.10 -17.84
C ILE A 359 -17.13 20.30 -17.82
N SER A 360 -18.22 20.96 -18.26
CA SER A 360 -19.52 20.32 -18.45
C SER A 360 -19.82 20.24 -19.93
N LEU A 361 -19.76 19.03 -20.50
CA LEU A 361 -20.10 18.82 -21.91
C LEU A 361 -21.61 18.81 -22.12
N PRO A 362 -22.11 19.13 -23.31
CA PRO A 362 -23.53 19.07 -23.63
C PRO A 362 -24.03 17.61 -23.68
N GLY A 363 -25.23 17.40 -23.17
CA GLY A 363 -25.98 16.16 -23.35
C GLY A 363 -26.82 16.18 -24.62
N GLU A 364 -27.65 15.14 -24.78
CA GLU A 364 -28.59 15.04 -25.89
C GLU A 364 -29.59 16.19 -25.88
N SER A 365 -29.85 16.79 -27.04
CA SER A 365 -30.76 17.95 -27.22
C SER A 365 -30.30 19.22 -26.49
N GLU A 366 -29.10 19.28 -25.95
CA GLU A 366 -28.52 20.47 -25.34
C GLU A 366 -27.74 21.31 -26.38
N ASN A 367 -27.60 22.62 -26.11
CA ASN A 367 -26.74 23.45 -26.95
C ASN A 367 -25.33 22.92 -26.98
N PRO A 368 -24.67 22.85 -28.16
CA PRO A 368 -23.31 22.29 -28.30
C PRO A 368 -22.25 23.24 -27.72
N ILE A 369 -22.34 23.52 -26.44
CA ILE A 369 -21.44 24.38 -25.67
C ILE A 369 -20.94 23.65 -24.43
N ALA A 370 -19.67 23.82 -24.11
CA ALA A 370 -19.01 23.22 -22.98
C ALA A 370 -18.47 24.29 -22.02
N PRO A 371 -19.25 24.71 -21.02
CA PRO A 371 -18.77 25.66 -20.02
C PRO A 371 -17.66 25.05 -19.17
N VAL A 372 -16.59 25.81 -19.01
CA VAL A 372 -15.45 25.51 -18.14
C VAL A 372 -15.60 26.36 -16.88
N TYR A 373 -15.38 25.72 -15.74
CA TYR A 373 -15.40 26.34 -14.42
C TYR A 373 -14.02 26.28 -13.77
N MET A 374 -13.64 27.34 -13.08
CA MET A 374 -12.39 27.43 -12.31
C MET A 374 -12.72 28.08 -10.96
N ASP A 375 -12.26 27.48 -9.86
CA ASP A 375 -12.47 27.96 -8.49
C ASP A 375 -13.95 28.33 -8.21
N GLY A 376 -14.87 27.46 -8.65
CA GLY A 376 -16.32 27.61 -8.44
C GLY A 376 -17.03 28.60 -9.39
N LYS A 377 -16.32 29.29 -10.27
CA LYS A 377 -16.86 30.29 -11.21
C LYS A 377 -16.75 29.83 -12.65
N GLN A 378 -17.75 30.18 -13.47
CA GLN A 378 -17.64 29.94 -14.90
C GLN A 378 -16.54 30.84 -15.48
N HIS A 379 -15.58 30.23 -16.17
CA HIS A 379 -14.42 30.90 -16.74
C HIS A 379 -14.58 31.17 -18.24
N LYS A 380 -14.85 30.12 -19.02
CA LYS A 380 -14.96 30.18 -20.48
C LYS A 380 -16.00 29.16 -20.94
N THR A 381 -16.55 29.37 -22.13
CA THR A 381 -17.41 28.38 -22.81
C THR A 381 -16.72 27.94 -24.09
N LEU A 382 -16.43 26.64 -24.19
CA LEU A 382 -15.80 26.03 -25.35
C LEU A 382 -16.86 25.55 -26.35
N LYS A 383 -16.50 25.52 -27.65
CA LYS A 383 -17.39 25.13 -28.75
C LYS A 383 -16.58 24.51 -29.89
N GLY A 384 -17.20 23.61 -30.64
CA GLY A 384 -16.62 23.03 -31.86
C GLY A 384 -15.71 21.83 -31.57
N ASP A 385 -14.77 21.57 -32.49
CA ASP A 385 -14.02 20.31 -32.55
C ASP A 385 -12.73 20.30 -31.71
N HIS A 386 -12.31 21.46 -31.18
CA HIS A 386 -11.04 21.61 -30.44
C HIS A 386 -11.22 21.74 -28.94
N ILE A 387 -12.35 21.29 -28.38
CA ILE A 387 -12.66 21.38 -26.95
C ILE A 387 -11.58 20.72 -26.07
N LYS A 388 -11.03 19.59 -26.51
CA LYS A 388 -9.97 18.87 -25.78
C LYS A 388 -8.71 19.69 -25.66
N GLU A 389 -8.20 20.17 -26.79
CA GLU A 389 -6.94 20.93 -26.88
C GLU A 389 -7.07 22.24 -26.08
N GLU A 390 -8.19 22.95 -26.24
CA GLU A 390 -8.45 24.17 -25.52
C GLU A 390 -8.60 23.92 -24.00
N PHE A 391 -9.24 22.82 -23.59
CA PHE A 391 -9.38 22.49 -22.17
C PHE A 391 -8.03 22.11 -21.56
N ILE A 392 -7.18 21.36 -22.26
CA ILE A 392 -5.81 21.04 -21.81
C ILE A 392 -4.98 22.31 -21.67
N GLU A 393 -5.08 23.25 -22.62
CA GLU A 393 -4.38 24.53 -22.52
C GLU A 393 -4.84 25.36 -21.30
N ILE A 394 -6.15 25.41 -21.05
CA ILE A 394 -6.71 26.08 -19.86
C ILE A 394 -6.22 25.39 -18.58
N LEU A 395 -6.18 24.06 -18.55
CA LEU A 395 -5.70 23.27 -17.43
C LEU A 395 -4.22 23.57 -17.11
N GLU A 396 -3.35 23.54 -18.13
CA GLU A 396 -1.91 23.87 -17.96
C GLU A 396 -1.70 25.31 -17.47
N ASN A 397 -2.47 26.25 -18.01
CA ASN A 397 -2.41 27.66 -17.60
C ASN A 397 -2.91 27.83 -16.15
N TYR A 398 -3.98 27.14 -15.77
CA TYR A 398 -4.50 27.15 -14.40
C TYR A 398 -3.47 26.58 -13.41
N ILE A 399 -2.85 25.44 -13.75
CA ILE A 399 -1.80 24.83 -12.93
C ILE A 399 -0.64 25.81 -12.74
N LYS A 400 -0.17 26.40 -13.82
CA LYS A 400 0.91 27.38 -13.76
C LYS A 400 0.56 28.60 -12.91
N GLN A 401 -0.65 29.12 -13.01
CA GLN A 401 -1.07 30.28 -12.21
C GLN A 401 -1.22 29.95 -10.74
N ARG A 402 -1.86 28.83 -10.42
CA ARG A 402 -2.21 28.46 -9.04
C ARG A 402 -1.00 27.99 -8.24
N TYR A 403 -0.15 27.17 -8.84
CA TYR A 403 0.94 26.48 -8.15
C TYR A 403 2.34 27.08 -8.37
N SER A 404 2.52 28.06 -9.30
CA SER A 404 3.81 28.75 -9.42
C SER A 404 4.06 29.80 -8.34
N ASN A 405 3.02 30.23 -7.62
CA ASN A 405 3.10 31.33 -6.63
C ASN A 405 3.31 30.87 -5.20
N GLU A 406 3.49 29.57 -4.92
CA GLU A 406 3.74 29.06 -3.57
C GLU A 406 5.23 28.93 -3.23
N VAL A 407 6.12 29.58 -4.01
CA VAL A 407 7.54 29.73 -3.65
C VAL A 407 7.75 31.13 -3.13
N ILE A 408 7.28 31.39 -1.92
CA ILE A 408 7.79 32.47 -1.06
C ILE A 408 8.07 31.88 0.31
#